data_8b273c872d698669712c148b42b22634
#
_entry.id   8b273c872d698669712c148b42b22634
#
_cell.length_a   1.000
_cell.length_b   1.000
_cell.length_c   1.000
_cell.angle_alpha   90.00
_cell.angle_beta   90.00
_cell.angle_gamma   90.00
#
_symmetry.space_group_name_H-M   'P 1'
#
loop_
_entity.id
_entity.type
_entity.pdbx_description
1 polymer ?
#
loop_
_entity_poly.entity_id
_entity_poly.type
_entity_poly.pdbx_seq_one_letter_code
_entity_poly.pdbx_strand_id
1 'polypeptide(L)'
;MPSYNVFIEIDCFQKNKANNMVCGDCFMSQKLQEEGRIISVLSDGLGSGIKACVLSTMTATMAMNYTAMNESILQTALSIINTLPQDMVRKISYSTFTILDIDYRGNTKVIEYENPAICLYRNGQLIDIPKQKIAVERTDLANTFLWVSEFKLEKEDRLICYSDGVSQSGMGSNTMPFGWDEGVKNYIIKLIQQYPDISAKDMAHKIVLRAERNDNYKLLDDTSCCVVYRRTPRNLLICTGPPYDGEKDKYLAEKVRDFQGRKVLCGGTTASIIARELKRPLTVNLEITDKELPPISYMAGIDLITEGILTLSKVERLLSQGIPEKSHGPANDLTTLLHDSDKITFIVGTRINIAHQDPNLPVELEIRRNVVKKIKYLLETKYLKDVEISYL
;
A
#
# COMPACT_ATOMS: atom_id res chain seq x y z
N MET A 1 15.19 5.62 -15.00
CA MET A 1 14.03 6.50 -14.74
C MET A 1 14.51 7.73 -14.01
N PRO A 2 13.99 8.96 -14.26
CA PRO A 2 14.35 10.10 -13.45
C PRO A 2 13.94 9.81 -12.00
N SER A 3 14.86 9.94 -11.06
CA SER A 3 14.61 9.74 -9.64
C SER A 3 13.72 10.86 -9.11
N TYR A 4 12.42 10.72 -9.26
CA TYR A 4 11.50 11.61 -8.55
C TYR A 4 11.65 11.33 -7.05
N ASN A 5 12.03 12.34 -6.28
CA ASN A 5 12.11 12.27 -4.82
C ASN A 5 10.70 12.32 -4.18
N VAL A 6 9.79 11.52 -4.75
CA VAL A 6 8.37 11.44 -4.37
C VAL A 6 7.93 9.99 -4.45
N PHE A 7 7.04 9.62 -3.56
CA PHE A 7 6.34 8.34 -3.54
C PHE A 7 4.84 8.57 -3.42
N ILE A 8 4.04 7.75 -4.09
CA ILE A 8 2.59 7.72 -3.96
C ILE A 8 2.24 6.48 -3.13
N GLU A 9 1.89 6.71 -1.88
CA GLU A 9 1.36 5.69 -0.99
C GLU A 9 -0.14 5.57 -1.22
N ILE A 10 -0.62 4.36 -1.44
CA ILE A 10 -2.06 4.08 -1.55
C ILE A 10 -2.38 2.91 -0.65
N ASP A 11 -3.40 3.06 0.17
CA ASP A 11 -3.93 1.98 1.00
C ASP A 11 -5.43 2.13 1.18
N CYS A 12 -6.09 1.01 1.42
CA CYS A 12 -7.52 0.95 1.67
C CYS A 12 -7.80 0.07 2.88
N PHE A 13 -8.74 0.50 3.69
CA PHE A 13 -9.26 -0.32 4.77
C PHE A 13 -10.76 -0.52 4.58
N GLN A 14 -11.21 -1.77 4.76
CA GLN A 14 -12.59 -2.19 4.52
C GLN A 14 -13.13 -2.99 5.70
N LYS A 15 -14.39 -2.82 6.02
CA LYS A 15 -15.15 -3.64 6.97
C LYS A 15 -16.50 -4.00 6.40
N ASN A 16 -16.90 -5.23 6.66
CA ASN A 16 -18.19 -5.74 6.21
C ASN A 16 -19.33 -5.16 7.05
N LYS A 17 -20.49 -4.99 6.42
CA LYS A 17 -21.77 -4.81 7.10
C LYS A 17 -21.95 -5.84 8.21
N ALA A 18 -22.53 -5.45 9.32
CA ALA A 18 -22.78 -6.35 10.44
C ALA A 18 -23.52 -7.62 10.00
N ASN A 19 -23.06 -8.77 10.47
CA ASN A 19 -23.56 -10.12 10.13
C ASN A 19 -23.28 -10.62 8.70
N ASN A 20 -22.57 -9.88 7.87
CA ASN A 20 -22.12 -10.36 6.57
C ASN A 20 -20.72 -11.02 6.67
N MET A 21 -20.54 -12.12 5.94
CA MET A 21 -19.26 -12.82 5.89
C MET A 21 -18.28 -12.23 4.86
N VAL A 22 -18.80 -11.48 3.88
CA VAL A 22 -18.02 -10.86 2.81
C VAL A 22 -18.40 -9.41 2.66
N CYS A 23 -17.45 -8.57 2.24
CA CYS A 23 -17.67 -7.17 1.94
C CYS A 23 -18.33 -7.03 0.57
N GLY A 24 -19.37 -6.20 0.47
CA GLY A 24 -19.97 -5.81 -0.80
C GLY A 24 -19.10 -4.82 -1.59
N ASP A 25 -18.22 -4.09 -0.90
CA ASP A 25 -17.24 -3.21 -1.52
C ASP A 25 -16.02 -3.97 -2.02
N CYS A 26 -15.39 -3.47 -3.08
CA CYS A 26 -14.14 -3.99 -3.62
C CYS A 26 -13.15 -2.85 -3.89
N PHE A 27 -11.96 -2.99 -3.37
CA PHE A 27 -10.84 -2.12 -3.69
C PHE A 27 -9.76 -2.90 -4.44
N MET A 28 -9.31 -2.33 -5.56
CA MET A 28 -8.17 -2.83 -6.32
C MET A 28 -7.19 -1.70 -6.59
N SER A 29 -5.90 -2.00 -6.57
CA SER A 29 -4.85 -1.06 -6.96
C SER A 29 -3.72 -1.80 -7.67
N GLN A 30 -3.19 -1.18 -8.74
CA GLN A 30 -2.10 -1.72 -9.53
C GLN A 30 -1.10 -0.62 -9.89
N LYS A 31 0.17 -0.94 -9.73
CA LYS A 31 1.28 -0.08 -10.12
C LYS A 31 1.84 -0.55 -11.46
N LEU A 32 1.74 0.29 -12.47
CA LEU A 32 2.32 0.08 -13.80
C LEU A 32 3.71 0.72 -13.83
N GLN A 33 4.73 -0.05 -13.42
CA GLN A 33 6.09 0.48 -13.21
C GLN A 33 6.71 1.05 -14.49
N GLU A 34 6.52 0.38 -15.62
CA GLU A 34 7.07 0.80 -16.92
C GLU A 34 6.46 2.13 -17.39
N GLU A 35 5.18 2.35 -17.11
CA GLU A 35 4.45 3.57 -17.47
C GLU A 35 4.57 4.67 -16.41
N GLY A 36 5.02 4.32 -15.21
CA GLY A 36 5.08 5.26 -14.10
C GLY A 36 3.69 5.74 -13.64
N ARG A 37 2.71 4.83 -13.63
CA ARG A 37 1.31 5.10 -13.25
C ARG A 37 0.84 4.16 -12.15
N ILE A 38 -0.11 4.63 -11.37
CA ILE A 38 -0.87 3.83 -10.41
C ILE A 38 -2.34 4.00 -10.72
N ILE A 39 -3.04 2.89 -10.87
CA ILE A 39 -4.49 2.85 -11.05
C ILE A 39 -5.10 2.26 -9.79
N SER A 40 -6.16 2.87 -9.28
CA SER A 40 -6.91 2.36 -8.14
C SER A 40 -8.40 2.49 -8.40
N VAL A 41 -9.16 1.52 -7.95
CA VAL A 41 -10.61 1.47 -8.10
C VAL A 41 -11.23 1.10 -6.76
N LEU A 42 -12.16 1.92 -6.29
CA LEU A 42 -13.08 1.60 -5.20
C LEU A 42 -14.46 1.43 -5.81
N SER A 43 -15.04 0.26 -5.67
CA SER A 43 -16.38 -0.07 -6.17
C SER A 43 -17.23 -0.60 -5.04
N ASP A 44 -18.47 -0.12 -4.96
CA ASP A 44 -19.49 -0.57 -4.02
C ASP A 44 -20.59 -1.29 -4.80
N GLY A 45 -20.87 -2.52 -4.43
CA GLY A 45 -21.90 -3.36 -5.05
C GLY A 45 -23.25 -3.18 -4.41
N LEU A 46 -24.28 -2.88 -5.22
CA LEU A 46 -25.63 -2.64 -4.72
C LEU A 46 -26.18 -3.81 -3.91
N GLY A 47 -26.58 -3.54 -2.69
CA GLY A 47 -27.10 -4.51 -1.74
C GLY A 47 -26.05 -4.91 -0.72
N SER A 48 -25.94 -6.19 -0.40
CA SER A 48 -24.93 -6.67 0.55
C SER A 48 -24.65 -8.17 0.37
N GLY A 49 -23.54 -8.64 0.95
CA GLY A 49 -23.13 -10.03 0.90
C GLY A 49 -22.58 -10.47 -0.46
N ILE A 50 -22.72 -11.77 -0.79
CA ILE A 50 -22.04 -12.37 -1.95
C ILE A 50 -22.41 -11.71 -3.28
N LYS A 51 -23.68 -11.34 -3.51
CA LYS A 51 -24.11 -10.71 -4.75
C LYS A 51 -23.44 -9.36 -4.96
N ALA A 52 -23.44 -8.51 -3.93
CA ALA A 52 -22.77 -7.22 -3.96
C ALA A 52 -21.26 -7.37 -4.19
N CYS A 53 -20.62 -8.30 -3.47
CA CYS A 53 -19.20 -8.62 -3.61
C CYS A 53 -18.83 -9.04 -5.05
N VAL A 54 -19.64 -9.89 -5.70
CA VAL A 54 -19.39 -10.29 -7.10
C VAL A 54 -19.50 -9.09 -8.04
N LEU A 55 -20.52 -8.25 -7.88
CA LEU A 55 -20.74 -7.10 -8.75
C LEU A 55 -19.64 -6.05 -8.58
N SER A 56 -19.26 -5.70 -7.36
CA SER A 56 -18.17 -4.76 -7.10
C SER A 56 -16.83 -5.29 -7.59
N THR A 57 -16.55 -6.59 -7.41
CA THR A 57 -15.32 -7.22 -7.91
C THR A 57 -15.25 -7.21 -9.43
N MET A 58 -16.35 -7.53 -10.12
CA MET A 58 -16.43 -7.44 -11.58
C MET A 58 -16.18 -6.03 -12.06
N THR A 59 -16.84 -5.04 -11.44
CA THR A 59 -16.69 -3.63 -11.77
C THR A 59 -15.25 -3.17 -11.58
N ALA A 60 -14.65 -3.44 -10.43
CA ALA A 60 -13.26 -3.08 -10.14
C ALA A 60 -12.28 -3.76 -11.10
N THR A 61 -12.49 -5.04 -11.44
CA THR A 61 -11.65 -5.79 -12.38
C THR A 61 -11.74 -5.22 -13.80
N MET A 62 -12.94 -4.91 -14.28
CA MET A 62 -13.14 -4.28 -15.59
C MET A 62 -12.46 -2.91 -15.63
N ALA A 63 -12.72 -2.06 -14.64
CA ALA A 63 -12.13 -0.73 -14.54
C ALA A 63 -10.58 -0.80 -14.54
N MET A 64 -10.00 -1.69 -13.74
CA MET A 64 -8.57 -1.88 -13.67
C MET A 64 -7.97 -2.31 -15.00
N ASN A 65 -8.52 -3.37 -15.63
CA ASN A 65 -7.98 -3.92 -16.86
C ASN A 65 -8.07 -2.95 -18.02
N TYR A 66 -9.22 -2.32 -18.25
CA TYR A 66 -9.38 -1.38 -19.35
C TYR A 66 -8.51 -0.13 -19.19
N THR A 67 -8.43 0.41 -17.97
CA THR A 67 -7.56 1.58 -17.69
C THR A 67 -6.08 1.21 -17.85
N ALA A 68 -5.68 0.00 -17.44
CA ALA A 68 -4.31 -0.49 -17.61
C ALA A 68 -3.93 -0.72 -19.09
N MET A 69 -4.90 -1.02 -19.96
CA MET A 69 -4.70 -1.15 -21.42
C MET A 69 -4.64 0.21 -22.13
N ASN A 70 -4.52 1.32 -21.40
CA ASN A 70 -4.53 2.68 -21.96
C ASN A 70 -5.83 3.05 -22.70
N GLU A 71 -6.92 2.35 -22.43
CA GLU A 71 -8.24 2.80 -22.83
C GLU A 71 -8.57 4.14 -22.14
N SER A 72 -9.33 4.99 -22.81
CA SER A 72 -9.79 6.22 -22.18
C SER A 72 -10.56 5.88 -20.93
N ILE A 73 -10.11 6.39 -19.77
CA ILE A 73 -10.76 6.15 -18.47
C ILE A 73 -12.26 6.51 -18.51
N LEU A 74 -12.64 7.50 -19.32
CA LEU A 74 -14.04 7.86 -19.55
C LEU A 74 -14.78 6.78 -20.34
N GLN A 75 -14.19 6.27 -21.43
CA GLN A 75 -14.80 5.17 -22.21
C GLN A 75 -14.89 3.89 -21.39
N THR A 76 -13.87 3.62 -20.57
CA THR A 76 -13.89 2.54 -19.58
C THR A 76 -15.12 2.65 -18.67
N ALA A 77 -15.34 3.82 -18.05
CA ALA A 77 -16.46 4.04 -17.15
C ALA A 77 -17.82 3.87 -17.86
N LEU A 78 -17.96 4.43 -19.05
CA LEU A 78 -19.17 4.26 -19.87
C LEU A 78 -19.42 2.79 -20.25
N SER A 79 -18.37 2.06 -20.63
CA SER A 79 -18.47 0.64 -20.97
C SER A 79 -18.90 -0.20 -19.77
N ILE A 80 -18.38 0.10 -18.57
CA ILE A 80 -18.77 -0.57 -17.32
C ILE A 80 -20.25 -0.33 -17.05
N ILE A 81 -20.70 0.92 -17.06
CA ILE A 81 -22.10 1.26 -16.80
C ILE A 81 -23.04 0.59 -17.82
N ASN A 82 -22.62 0.51 -19.09
CA ASN A 82 -23.43 -0.13 -20.14
C ASN A 82 -23.46 -1.67 -20.02
N THR A 83 -22.45 -2.27 -19.40
CA THR A 83 -22.35 -3.73 -19.25
C THR A 83 -23.02 -4.24 -17.98
N LEU A 84 -22.97 -3.46 -16.90
CA LEU A 84 -23.56 -3.86 -15.63
C LEU A 84 -25.08 -3.93 -15.71
N PRO A 85 -25.69 -4.95 -15.08
CA PRO A 85 -27.13 -5.02 -14.93
C PRO A 85 -27.63 -3.84 -14.07
N GLN A 86 -28.91 -3.55 -14.16
CA GLN A 86 -29.57 -2.47 -13.44
C GLN A 86 -30.48 -2.95 -12.33
N ASP A 87 -30.58 -2.14 -11.29
CA ASP A 87 -31.66 -2.24 -10.33
C ASP A 87 -32.93 -1.58 -10.91
N MET A 88 -33.95 -2.41 -11.12
CA MET A 88 -35.24 -1.95 -11.72
C MET A 88 -35.99 -0.94 -10.85
N VAL A 89 -35.70 -0.89 -9.55
CA VAL A 89 -36.39 0.01 -8.60
C VAL A 89 -35.61 1.33 -8.48
N ARG A 90 -34.32 1.28 -8.27
CA ARG A 90 -33.47 2.47 -8.08
C ARG A 90 -33.03 3.11 -9.39
N LYS A 91 -33.15 2.41 -10.52
CA LYS A 91 -32.73 2.85 -11.86
C LYS A 91 -31.24 3.31 -11.93
N ILE A 92 -30.41 2.69 -11.15
CA ILE A 92 -28.95 2.86 -11.16
C ILE A 92 -28.29 1.54 -11.54
N SER A 93 -27.03 1.60 -11.98
CA SER A 93 -26.24 0.39 -12.19
C SER A 93 -26.05 -0.37 -10.87
N TYR A 94 -25.91 -1.70 -10.94
CA TYR A 94 -25.71 -2.54 -9.74
C TYR A 94 -24.39 -2.32 -9.02
N SER A 95 -23.57 -1.36 -9.44
CA SER A 95 -22.36 -1.01 -8.73
C SER A 95 -22.02 0.46 -8.95
N THR A 96 -21.66 1.14 -7.89
CA THR A 96 -21.05 2.47 -7.91
C THR A 96 -19.53 2.34 -7.94
N PHE A 97 -18.81 3.37 -8.35
CA PHE A 97 -17.34 3.29 -8.38
C PHE A 97 -16.64 4.64 -8.40
N THR A 98 -15.41 4.63 -7.92
CA THR A 98 -14.41 5.69 -8.09
C THR A 98 -13.15 5.11 -8.72
N ILE A 99 -12.73 5.63 -9.88
CA ILE A 99 -11.50 5.24 -10.56
C ILE A 99 -10.48 6.36 -10.41
N LEU A 100 -9.28 6.03 -9.96
CA LEU A 100 -8.13 6.92 -9.82
C LEU A 100 -7.05 6.46 -10.79
N ASP A 101 -6.54 7.37 -11.62
CA ASP A 101 -5.38 7.16 -12.47
C ASP A 101 -4.36 8.27 -12.20
N ILE A 102 -3.21 7.91 -11.67
CA ILE A 102 -2.23 8.84 -11.11
C ILE A 102 -0.85 8.52 -11.67
N ASP A 103 -0.20 9.49 -12.34
CA ASP A 103 1.18 9.35 -12.75
C ASP A 103 2.17 9.80 -11.66
N TYR A 104 3.46 9.44 -11.78
CA TYR A 104 4.49 9.84 -10.81
C TYR A 104 4.76 11.34 -10.74
N ARG A 105 4.35 12.10 -11.76
CA ARG A 105 4.42 13.57 -11.75
C ARG A 105 3.29 14.15 -10.92
N GLY A 106 2.30 13.34 -10.57
CA GLY A 106 1.12 13.71 -9.81
C GLY A 106 -0.07 14.09 -10.68
N ASN A 107 0.03 14.02 -12.02
CA ASN A 107 -1.16 14.22 -12.86
C ASN A 107 -2.18 13.13 -12.50
N THR A 108 -3.36 13.58 -12.12
CA THR A 108 -4.41 12.73 -11.57
C THR A 108 -5.68 12.91 -12.34
N LYS A 109 -6.25 11.82 -12.79
CA LYS A 109 -7.59 11.76 -13.37
C LYS A 109 -8.48 10.89 -12.49
N VAL A 110 -9.66 11.41 -12.16
CA VAL A 110 -10.65 10.73 -11.32
C VAL A 110 -11.97 10.67 -12.05
N ILE A 111 -12.60 9.50 -12.00
CA ILE A 111 -14.00 9.32 -12.42
C ILE A 111 -14.78 8.78 -11.25
N GLU A 112 -15.88 9.45 -10.94
CA GLU A 112 -16.82 9.07 -9.89
C GLU A 112 -18.19 8.76 -10.52
N TYR A 113 -18.75 7.63 -10.13
CA TYR A 113 -20.11 7.21 -10.47
C TYR A 113 -20.85 6.84 -9.20
N GLU A 114 -21.80 7.68 -8.78
CA GLU A 114 -22.71 7.51 -7.63
C GLU A 114 -22.01 7.23 -6.27
N ASN A 115 -20.69 7.26 -6.19
CA ASN A 115 -19.95 7.23 -4.94
C ASN A 115 -19.90 8.62 -4.28
N PRO A 116 -19.70 8.70 -2.96
CA PRO A 116 -19.43 9.97 -2.29
C PRO A 116 -18.25 10.71 -2.91
N ALA A 117 -18.35 12.05 -2.92
CA ALA A 117 -17.33 12.90 -3.53
C ALA A 117 -15.96 12.73 -2.86
N ILE A 118 -14.92 12.61 -3.68
CA ILE A 118 -13.53 12.57 -3.20
C ILE A 118 -13.18 13.85 -2.43
N CYS A 119 -12.29 13.72 -1.45
CA CYS A 119 -11.74 14.84 -0.67
C CYS A 119 -10.25 15.00 -0.98
N LEU A 120 -9.82 16.20 -1.37
CA LEU A 120 -8.40 16.56 -1.51
C LEU A 120 -7.99 17.45 -0.35
N TYR A 121 -7.09 16.94 0.51
CA TYR A 121 -6.46 17.74 1.55
C TYR A 121 -5.12 18.28 1.06
N ARG A 122 -4.97 19.61 1.14
CA ARG A 122 -3.76 20.34 0.77
C ARG A 122 -3.55 21.53 1.70
N ASN A 123 -2.34 21.71 2.21
CA ASN A 123 -1.94 22.88 2.99
C ASN A 123 -2.89 23.22 4.15
N GLY A 124 -3.34 22.21 4.89
CA GLY A 124 -4.15 22.42 6.10
C GLY A 124 -5.67 22.45 5.89
N GLN A 125 -6.16 22.34 4.65
CA GLN A 125 -7.58 22.45 4.31
C GLN A 125 -8.00 21.47 3.22
N LEU A 126 -9.30 21.25 3.09
CA LEU A 126 -9.87 20.55 1.93
C LEU A 126 -10.01 21.53 0.77
N ILE A 127 -9.61 21.07 -0.40
CA ILE A 127 -9.66 21.85 -1.65
C ILE A 127 -10.81 21.36 -2.51
N ASP A 128 -11.61 22.28 -3.02
CA ASP A 128 -12.61 21.99 -4.02
C ASP A 128 -11.95 21.66 -5.35
N ILE A 129 -12.26 20.47 -5.86
CA ILE A 129 -11.76 19.98 -7.14
C ILE A 129 -12.79 20.31 -8.23
N PRO A 130 -12.40 21.02 -9.30
CA PRO A 130 -13.29 21.22 -10.43
C PRO A 130 -13.72 19.89 -11.03
N LYS A 131 -15.03 19.72 -11.22
CA LYS A 131 -15.64 18.49 -11.75
C LYS A 131 -16.42 18.80 -13.02
N GLN A 132 -16.17 18.02 -14.06
CA GLN A 132 -16.97 18.00 -15.27
C GLN A 132 -18.08 16.97 -15.13
N LYS A 133 -19.33 17.38 -15.35
CA LYS A 133 -20.48 16.51 -15.36
C LYS A 133 -20.71 15.96 -16.76
N ILE A 134 -20.74 14.66 -16.93
CA ILE A 134 -20.92 13.98 -18.22
C ILE A 134 -22.18 13.11 -18.11
N ALA A 135 -23.17 13.37 -18.97
CA ALA A 135 -24.39 12.58 -19.03
C ALA A 135 -24.09 11.17 -19.58
N VAL A 136 -24.67 10.15 -18.97
CA VAL A 136 -24.64 8.79 -19.48
C VAL A 136 -25.85 8.59 -20.37
N GLU A 137 -25.61 8.40 -21.67
CA GLU A 137 -26.66 8.14 -22.66
C GLU A 137 -27.11 6.68 -22.59
N ARG A 138 -28.02 6.39 -21.67
CA ARG A 138 -28.64 5.08 -21.53
C ARG A 138 -30.15 5.23 -21.24
N THR A 139 -30.99 4.67 -22.07
CA THR A 139 -32.44 4.87 -22.06
C THR A 139 -33.16 4.38 -20.81
N ASP A 140 -32.53 3.45 -20.11
CA ASP A 140 -33.06 2.81 -18.90
C ASP A 140 -32.50 3.42 -17.59
N LEU A 141 -31.51 4.33 -17.69
CA LEU A 141 -30.95 5.09 -16.57
C LEU A 141 -31.45 6.56 -16.66
N ALA A 142 -32.37 6.92 -15.81
CA ALA A 142 -32.84 8.30 -15.77
C ALA A 142 -31.86 9.20 -15.04
N ASN A 143 -31.36 10.28 -15.68
CA ASN A 143 -30.52 11.33 -15.08
C ASN A 143 -29.21 10.83 -14.42
N THR A 144 -28.57 9.86 -15.01
CA THR A 144 -27.30 9.33 -14.53
C THR A 144 -26.13 10.11 -15.11
N PHE A 145 -25.15 10.42 -14.28
CA PHE A 145 -24.01 11.22 -14.66
C PHE A 145 -22.70 10.61 -14.13
N LEU A 146 -21.64 10.79 -14.91
CA LEU A 146 -20.27 10.63 -14.45
C LEU A 146 -19.72 11.99 -14.03
N TRP A 147 -18.96 12.01 -12.97
CA TRP A 147 -18.14 13.15 -12.60
C TRP A 147 -16.68 12.88 -12.93
N VAL A 148 -16.09 13.75 -13.73
CA VAL A 148 -14.69 13.65 -14.16
C VAL A 148 -13.90 14.83 -13.59
N SER A 149 -12.79 14.53 -12.95
CA SER A 149 -11.86 15.53 -12.42
C SER A 149 -10.46 15.27 -12.97
N GLU A 150 -9.77 16.33 -13.38
CA GLU A 150 -8.36 16.30 -13.76
C GLU A 150 -7.62 17.39 -12.99
N PHE A 151 -6.61 16.99 -12.24
CA PHE A 151 -5.81 17.89 -11.41
C PHE A 151 -4.42 17.31 -11.14
N LYS A 152 -3.58 18.10 -10.49
CA LYS A 152 -2.26 17.64 -10.10
C LYS A 152 -2.17 17.48 -8.59
N LEU A 153 -1.84 16.28 -8.12
CA LEU A 153 -1.43 16.05 -6.74
C LEU A 153 -0.06 16.69 -6.52
N GLU A 154 0.05 17.48 -5.47
CA GLU A 154 1.29 18.07 -4.99
C GLU A 154 1.92 17.21 -3.89
N LYS A 155 3.16 17.53 -3.54
CA LYS A 155 3.80 16.87 -2.40
C LYS A 155 3.04 17.19 -1.11
N GLU A 156 2.86 16.20 -0.26
CA GLU A 156 2.09 16.19 1.00
C GLU A 156 0.57 16.24 0.83
N ASP A 157 0.05 16.22 -0.41
CA ASP A 157 -1.39 16.07 -0.64
C ASP A 157 -1.89 14.68 -0.20
N ARG A 158 -3.11 14.67 0.29
CA ARG A 158 -3.88 13.45 0.53
C ARG A 158 -5.20 13.50 -0.23
N LEU A 159 -5.44 12.47 -1.04
CA LEU A 159 -6.71 12.25 -1.72
C LEU A 159 -7.43 11.10 -1.04
N ILE A 160 -8.65 11.35 -0.60
CA ILE A 160 -9.46 10.39 0.16
C ILE A 160 -10.73 10.10 -0.62
N CYS A 161 -11.01 8.82 -0.86
CA CYS A 161 -12.28 8.34 -1.38
C CYS A 161 -12.83 7.25 -0.46
N TYR A 162 -14.15 7.17 -0.37
CA TYR A 162 -14.83 6.22 0.51
C TYR A 162 -16.18 5.81 -0.06
N SER A 163 -16.69 4.65 0.36
CA SER A 163 -18.04 4.20 0.05
C SER A 163 -19.08 4.92 0.91
N ASP A 164 -20.34 4.78 0.56
CA ASP A 164 -21.43 5.45 1.26
C ASP A 164 -21.58 4.96 2.71
N GLY A 165 -21.14 3.74 3.05
CA GLY A 165 -21.08 3.26 4.43
C GLY A 165 -20.27 4.15 5.36
N VAL A 166 -19.29 4.95 4.84
CA VAL A 166 -18.60 5.97 5.63
C VAL A 166 -19.47 7.21 5.80
N SER A 167 -19.96 7.80 4.69
CA SER A 167 -20.72 9.06 4.72
C SER A 167 -22.08 8.92 5.36
N GLN A 168 -22.73 7.76 5.25
CA GLN A 168 -24.03 7.46 5.84
C GLN A 168 -23.92 6.90 7.27
N SER A 169 -22.72 6.65 7.80
CA SER A 169 -22.58 6.12 9.16
C SER A 169 -23.28 7.00 10.20
N GLY A 170 -24.00 6.36 11.13
CA GLY A 170 -24.80 7.01 12.15
C GLY A 170 -26.12 7.61 11.64
N MET A 171 -26.49 7.39 10.38
CA MET A 171 -27.72 7.91 9.78
C MET A 171 -28.96 7.49 10.58
N GLY A 172 -29.89 8.43 10.77
CA GLY A 172 -31.11 8.24 11.56
C GLY A 172 -30.90 8.33 13.08
N SER A 173 -29.68 8.57 13.57
CA SER A 173 -29.47 8.88 14.97
C SER A 173 -29.85 10.34 15.31
N ASN A 174 -30.11 10.62 16.58
CA ASN A 174 -30.43 11.99 17.03
C ASN A 174 -29.31 12.99 16.75
N THR A 175 -28.05 12.54 16.69
CA THR A 175 -26.87 13.38 16.48
C THR A 175 -26.45 13.47 15.02
N MET A 176 -26.86 12.51 14.19
CA MET A 176 -26.52 12.40 12.76
C MET A 176 -27.72 11.96 11.94
N PRO A 177 -28.80 12.77 11.87
CA PRO A 177 -30.03 12.38 11.17
C PRO A 177 -29.81 12.11 9.68
N PHE A 178 -28.84 12.76 9.05
CA PHE A 178 -28.47 12.65 7.63
C PHE A 178 -27.15 11.92 7.38
N GLY A 179 -26.59 11.23 8.41
CA GLY A 179 -25.28 10.57 8.33
C GLY A 179 -24.11 11.50 8.66
N TRP A 180 -22.91 11.11 8.27
CA TRP A 180 -21.65 11.71 8.71
C TRP A 180 -20.89 12.49 7.61
N ASP A 181 -21.48 12.80 6.48
CA ASP A 181 -20.77 13.38 5.31
C ASP A 181 -19.96 14.64 5.65
N GLU A 182 -20.55 15.66 6.27
CA GLU A 182 -19.81 16.84 6.73
C GLU A 182 -18.88 16.52 7.91
N GLY A 183 -19.23 15.56 8.72
CA GLY A 183 -18.45 15.11 9.85
C GLY A 183 -17.14 14.43 9.44
N VAL A 184 -17.15 13.64 8.36
CA VAL A 184 -15.94 12.98 7.85
C VAL A 184 -14.92 13.99 7.34
N LYS A 185 -15.34 15.04 6.65
CA LYS A 185 -14.49 16.13 6.17
C LYS A 185 -13.76 16.82 7.33
N ASN A 186 -14.51 17.19 8.35
CA ASN A 186 -13.94 17.78 9.56
C ASN A 186 -13.01 16.82 10.32
N TYR A 187 -13.33 15.54 10.33
CA TYR A 187 -12.51 14.51 10.97
C TYR A 187 -11.18 14.32 10.22
N ILE A 188 -11.20 14.31 8.89
CA ILE A 188 -10.00 14.26 8.03
C ILE A 188 -9.04 15.39 8.40
N ILE A 189 -9.52 16.63 8.45
CA ILE A 189 -8.69 17.80 8.78
C ILE A 189 -8.06 17.62 10.17
N LYS A 190 -8.86 17.33 11.20
CA LYS A 190 -8.40 17.14 12.57
C LYS A 190 -7.39 16.01 12.70
N LEU A 191 -7.63 14.89 12.00
CA LEU A 191 -6.75 13.73 12.02
C LEU A 191 -5.36 14.05 11.48
N ILE A 192 -5.29 14.78 10.36
CA ILE A 192 -4.01 15.16 9.75
C ILE A 192 -3.32 16.24 10.60
N GLN A 193 -4.05 17.19 11.17
CA GLN A 193 -3.47 18.17 12.09
C GLN A 193 -2.87 17.52 13.34
N GLN A 194 -3.53 16.49 13.88
CA GLN A 194 -3.03 15.75 15.04
C GLN A 194 -1.86 14.82 14.72
N TYR A 195 -1.86 14.24 13.54
CA TYR A 195 -0.85 13.29 13.06
C TYR A 195 -0.40 13.66 11.64
N PRO A 196 0.49 14.66 11.48
CA PRO A 196 0.89 15.17 10.15
C PRO A 196 1.48 14.10 9.23
N ASP A 197 2.22 13.13 9.79
CA ASP A 197 2.89 12.05 9.07
C ASP A 197 2.08 10.75 9.01
N ILE A 198 0.77 10.81 9.34
CA ILE A 198 -0.09 9.62 9.33
C ILE A 198 -0.04 8.94 7.95
N SER A 199 0.19 7.63 7.95
CA SER A 199 0.23 6.82 6.73
C SER A 199 -1.16 6.73 6.07
N ALA A 200 -1.19 6.43 4.77
CA ALA A 200 -2.45 6.16 4.06
C ALA A 200 -3.23 5.03 4.74
N LYS A 201 -2.54 3.95 5.14
CA LYS A 201 -3.11 2.81 5.86
C LYS A 201 -3.76 3.21 7.18
N ASP A 202 -3.01 3.90 8.05
CA ASP A 202 -3.54 4.25 9.38
C ASP A 202 -4.67 5.27 9.29
N MET A 203 -4.61 6.16 8.31
CA MET A 203 -5.66 7.14 8.07
C MET A 203 -6.96 6.47 7.60
N ALA A 204 -6.88 5.58 6.61
CA ALA A 204 -8.02 4.80 6.13
C ALA A 204 -8.65 3.98 7.28
N HIS A 205 -7.81 3.29 8.06
CA HIS A 205 -8.23 2.52 9.22
C HIS A 205 -8.98 3.38 10.26
N LYS A 206 -8.43 4.55 10.62
CA LYS A 206 -9.05 5.45 11.61
C LYS A 206 -10.40 6.01 11.12
N ILE A 207 -10.54 6.30 9.82
CA ILE A 207 -11.81 6.78 9.23
C ILE A 207 -12.88 5.69 9.33
N VAL A 208 -12.58 4.46 8.91
CA VAL A 208 -13.54 3.34 8.95
C VAL A 208 -13.90 2.97 10.39
N LEU A 209 -12.92 2.94 11.32
CA LEU A 209 -13.23 2.70 12.74
C LEU A 209 -14.08 3.82 13.35
N ARG A 210 -13.96 5.04 12.86
CA ARG A 210 -14.85 6.13 13.30
C ARG A 210 -16.26 5.93 12.77
N ALA A 211 -16.43 5.53 11.51
CA ALA A 211 -17.74 5.19 10.94
C ALA A 211 -18.40 4.04 11.73
N GLU A 212 -17.65 3.00 12.06
CA GLU A 212 -18.14 1.89 12.90
C GLU A 212 -18.64 2.36 14.29
N ARG A 213 -17.93 3.32 14.90
CA ARG A 213 -18.38 3.91 16.17
C ARG A 213 -19.66 4.72 16.01
N ASN A 214 -19.84 5.42 14.88
CA ASN A 214 -21.05 6.16 14.58
C ASN A 214 -22.26 5.21 14.51
N ASP A 215 -22.06 3.99 14.02
CA ASP A 215 -23.04 2.91 13.93
C ASP A 215 -23.12 2.04 15.21
N ASN A 216 -22.60 2.52 16.33
CA ASN A 216 -22.58 1.79 17.59
C ASN A 216 -21.93 0.39 17.48
N TYR A 217 -20.83 0.28 16.70
CA TYR A 217 -20.08 -0.97 16.42
C TYR A 217 -20.89 -2.04 15.68
N LYS A 218 -21.95 -1.65 14.99
CA LYS A 218 -22.76 -2.51 14.12
C LYS A 218 -22.96 -1.81 12.77
N LEU A 219 -21.96 -1.92 11.91
CA LEU A 219 -22.00 -1.30 10.59
C LEU A 219 -23.31 -1.58 9.86
N LEU A 220 -23.97 -0.52 9.44
CA LEU A 220 -25.25 -0.57 8.72
C LEU A 220 -25.05 -0.90 7.25
N ASP A 221 -23.84 -0.65 6.72
CA ASP A 221 -23.43 -1.02 5.37
C ASP A 221 -21.97 -1.41 5.29
N ASP A 222 -21.56 -2.03 4.17
CA ASP A 222 -20.17 -2.27 3.85
C ASP A 222 -19.43 -0.93 3.83
N THR A 223 -18.28 -0.85 4.46
CA THR A 223 -17.65 0.45 4.77
C THR A 223 -16.19 0.42 4.37
N SER A 224 -15.83 1.24 3.38
CA SER A 224 -14.49 1.28 2.80
C SER A 224 -13.96 2.70 2.71
N CYS A 225 -12.67 2.86 2.98
CA CYS A 225 -11.95 4.11 2.79
C CYS A 225 -10.61 3.84 2.13
N CYS A 226 -10.33 4.50 1.03
CA CYS A 226 -9.04 4.52 0.34
C CYS A 226 -8.39 5.89 0.51
N VAL A 227 -7.11 5.89 0.80
CA VAL A 227 -6.29 7.10 0.93
C VAL A 227 -5.09 7.01 0.01
N VAL A 228 -4.88 8.07 -0.77
CA VAL A 228 -3.68 8.31 -1.55
C VAL A 228 -2.88 9.41 -0.87
N TYR A 229 -1.60 9.18 -0.59
CA TYR A 229 -0.72 10.15 0.02
C TYR A 229 0.55 10.32 -0.83
N ARG A 230 0.74 11.50 -1.40
CA ARG A 230 1.92 11.84 -2.21
C ARG A 230 2.96 12.54 -1.35
N ARG A 231 4.06 11.85 -1.03
CA ARG A 231 5.05 12.32 -0.04
C ARG A 231 6.49 11.98 -0.41
N THR A 232 7.41 12.43 0.42
CA THR A 232 8.82 12.01 0.34
C THR A 232 8.93 10.51 0.64
N PRO A 233 9.67 9.73 -0.18
CA PRO A 233 9.83 8.31 0.06
C PRO A 233 10.62 8.02 1.34
N ARG A 234 10.23 7.01 2.07
CA ARG A 234 10.99 6.39 3.15
C ARG A 234 11.89 5.31 2.54
N ASN A 235 13.20 5.55 2.59
CA ASN A 235 14.18 4.67 1.98
C ASN A 235 14.68 3.61 2.97
N LEU A 236 14.89 2.38 2.47
CA LEU A 236 15.46 1.26 3.23
C LEU A 236 16.55 0.59 2.40
N LEU A 237 17.71 0.39 3.01
CA LEU A 237 18.80 -0.41 2.47
C LEU A 237 18.88 -1.74 3.22
N ILE A 238 18.92 -2.85 2.49
CA ILE A 238 19.10 -4.19 3.05
C ILE A 238 20.32 -4.83 2.38
N CYS A 239 21.33 -5.13 3.18
CA CYS A 239 22.52 -5.83 2.70
C CYS A 239 22.50 -7.28 3.19
N THR A 240 22.69 -8.25 2.27
CA THR A 240 22.73 -9.66 2.61
C THR A 240 23.82 -10.41 1.84
N GLY A 241 24.66 -11.11 2.54
CA GLY A 241 25.82 -11.83 2.00
C GLY A 241 27.04 -10.94 1.75
N PRO A 242 28.26 -11.52 1.79
CA PRO A 242 29.49 -10.84 1.50
C PRO A 242 29.66 -10.59 -0.01
N PRO A 243 30.37 -9.51 -0.43
CA PRO A 243 30.76 -9.29 -1.82
C PRO A 243 31.54 -10.47 -2.37
N TYR A 244 31.47 -10.72 -3.69
CA TYR A 244 32.27 -11.77 -4.35
C TYR A 244 33.74 -11.54 -4.13
N ASP A 245 34.20 -10.32 -4.34
CA ASP A 245 35.57 -9.88 -4.16
C ASP A 245 35.70 -9.13 -2.84
N GLY A 246 36.68 -9.54 -1.99
CA GLY A 246 37.00 -8.87 -0.74
C GLY A 246 37.45 -7.42 -0.90
N GLU A 247 38.00 -7.02 -2.06
CA GLU A 247 38.33 -5.63 -2.35
C GLU A 247 37.07 -4.73 -2.35
N LYS A 248 35.90 -5.31 -2.60
CA LYS A 248 34.62 -4.60 -2.56
C LYS A 248 34.01 -4.48 -1.16
N ASP A 249 34.61 -5.05 -0.13
CA ASP A 249 34.15 -4.92 1.26
C ASP A 249 34.07 -3.44 1.68
N LYS A 250 35.11 -2.67 1.35
CA LYS A 250 35.15 -1.22 1.61
C LYS A 250 34.05 -0.48 0.86
N TYR A 251 33.82 -0.82 -0.42
CA TYR A 251 32.77 -0.22 -1.23
C TYR A 251 31.36 -0.49 -0.64
N LEU A 252 31.09 -1.74 -0.19
CA LEU A 252 29.85 -2.08 0.48
C LEU A 252 29.66 -1.25 1.75
N ALA A 253 30.70 -1.12 2.58
CA ALA A 253 30.64 -0.35 3.81
C ALA A 253 30.41 1.15 3.56
N GLU A 254 31.03 1.72 2.52
CA GLU A 254 30.79 3.11 2.10
C GLU A 254 29.34 3.30 1.64
N LYS A 255 28.78 2.38 0.85
CA LYS A 255 27.36 2.42 0.47
C LYS A 255 26.43 2.41 1.69
N VAL A 256 26.71 1.58 2.69
CA VAL A 256 25.93 1.54 3.94
C VAL A 256 26.08 2.82 4.73
N ARG A 257 27.31 3.36 4.84
CA ARG A 257 27.58 4.62 5.56
C ARG A 257 26.80 5.79 4.96
N ASP A 258 26.86 5.94 3.63
CA ASP A 258 26.39 7.13 2.93
C ASP A 258 24.91 7.07 2.57
N PHE A 259 24.27 5.90 2.73
CA PHE A 259 22.85 5.74 2.44
C PHE A 259 21.98 6.61 3.35
N GLN A 260 21.05 7.37 2.72
CA GLN A 260 20.08 8.19 3.42
C GLN A 260 18.78 7.44 3.60
N GLY A 261 18.54 6.92 4.80
CA GLY A 261 17.38 6.11 5.16
C GLY A 261 17.70 5.05 6.19
N ARG A 262 16.76 4.15 6.44
CA ARG A 262 16.95 3.02 7.34
C ARG A 262 17.88 1.97 6.72
N LYS A 263 18.61 1.24 7.57
CA LYS A 263 19.67 0.31 7.16
C LYS A 263 19.54 -1.00 7.89
N VAL A 264 19.50 -2.10 7.16
CA VAL A 264 19.41 -3.45 7.69
C VAL A 264 20.55 -4.32 7.15
N LEU A 265 21.15 -5.10 8.03
CA LEU A 265 22.14 -6.10 7.66
C LEU A 265 21.58 -7.48 7.96
N CYS A 266 21.48 -8.32 6.93
CA CYS A 266 21.04 -9.71 7.06
C CYS A 266 22.23 -10.65 6.85
N GLY A 267 22.78 -11.15 7.95
CA GLY A 267 23.90 -12.08 7.97
C GLY A 267 25.08 -11.62 8.82
N GLY A 268 25.56 -12.49 9.70
CA GLY A 268 26.68 -12.19 10.60
C GLY A 268 27.97 -11.82 9.86
N THR A 269 28.28 -12.50 8.75
CA THR A 269 29.46 -12.20 7.91
C THR A 269 29.35 -10.79 7.31
N THR A 270 28.19 -10.41 6.80
CA THR A 270 27.95 -9.06 6.25
C THR A 270 28.13 -8.00 7.34
N ALA A 271 27.56 -8.25 8.53
CA ALA A 271 27.69 -7.35 9.68
C ALA A 271 29.16 -7.21 10.13
N SER A 272 29.92 -8.31 10.17
CA SER A 272 31.34 -8.31 10.55
C SER A 272 32.22 -7.54 9.55
N ILE A 273 31.93 -7.66 8.24
CA ILE A 273 32.65 -6.88 7.21
C ILE A 273 32.38 -5.39 7.43
N ILE A 274 31.15 -4.98 7.60
CA ILE A 274 30.79 -3.57 7.78
C ILE A 274 31.33 -3.02 9.10
N ALA A 275 31.30 -3.81 10.18
CA ALA A 275 31.90 -3.46 11.47
C ALA A 275 33.41 -3.17 11.32
N ARG A 276 34.13 -4.05 10.62
CA ARG A 276 35.58 -3.92 10.36
C ARG A 276 35.88 -2.66 9.54
N GLU A 277 35.21 -2.50 8.40
CA GLU A 277 35.51 -1.40 7.47
C GLU A 277 35.12 -0.03 8.05
N LEU A 278 34.02 0.05 8.77
CA LEU A 278 33.58 1.31 9.40
C LEU A 278 34.18 1.53 10.81
N LYS A 279 34.95 0.57 11.30
CA LYS A 279 35.58 0.58 12.66
C LYS A 279 34.53 0.81 13.74
N ARG A 280 33.40 0.12 13.65
CA ARG A 280 32.26 0.20 14.60
C ARG A 280 32.16 -1.10 15.39
N PRO A 281 31.91 -1.05 16.71
CA PRO A 281 31.68 -2.25 17.49
C PRO A 281 30.38 -2.95 17.08
N LEU A 282 30.46 -4.28 16.99
CA LEU A 282 29.29 -5.16 16.78
C LEU A 282 29.02 -5.88 18.11
N THR A 283 27.84 -5.69 18.66
CA THR A 283 27.41 -6.29 19.93
C THR A 283 26.25 -7.23 19.69
N VAL A 284 26.34 -8.47 20.15
CA VAL A 284 25.27 -9.46 20.03
C VAL A 284 24.32 -9.30 21.21
N ASN A 285 23.01 -9.25 20.95
CA ASN A 285 22.01 -9.36 21.99
C ASN A 285 21.89 -10.85 22.39
N LEU A 286 21.97 -11.15 23.67
CA LEU A 286 21.82 -12.52 24.16
C LEU A 286 20.35 -12.91 24.41
N GLU A 287 19.43 -11.99 24.26
CA GLU A 287 18.00 -12.23 24.47
C GLU A 287 17.39 -12.92 23.23
N ILE A 288 16.89 -14.13 23.42
CA ILE A 288 16.24 -14.92 22.37
C ILE A 288 14.77 -14.54 22.35
N THR A 289 14.36 -13.74 21.36
CA THR A 289 12.96 -13.32 21.15
C THR A 289 12.21 -14.26 20.21
N ASP A 290 12.92 -15.09 19.45
CA ASP A 290 12.37 -16.06 18.50
C ASP A 290 13.09 -17.41 18.65
N LYS A 291 12.34 -18.51 18.79
CA LYS A 291 12.95 -19.85 18.97
C LYS A 291 13.55 -20.43 17.68
N GLU A 292 13.16 -19.91 16.53
CA GLU A 292 13.58 -20.39 15.21
C GLU A 292 14.73 -19.56 14.63
N LEU A 293 15.00 -18.37 15.18
CA LEU A 293 15.99 -17.43 14.65
C LEU A 293 17.03 -17.06 15.72
N PRO A 294 18.31 -16.94 15.33
CA PRO A 294 19.33 -16.39 16.19
C PRO A 294 19.01 -14.97 16.68
N PRO A 295 19.58 -14.57 17.82
CA PRO A 295 19.37 -13.22 18.36
C PRO A 295 19.93 -12.13 17.43
N ILE A 296 19.39 -10.93 17.55
CA ILE A 296 19.82 -9.75 16.79
C ILE A 296 21.15 -9.22 17.31
N SER A 297 21.83 -8.46 16.45
CA SER A 297 23.03 -7.70 16.85
C SER A 297 22.80 -6.21 16.71
N TYR A 298 23.64 -5.41 17.33
CA TYR A 298 23.58 -3.95 17.32
C TYR A 298 24.88 -3.35 16.79
N MET A 299 24.75 -2.30 16.00
CA MET A 299 25.85 -1.46 15.52
C MET A 299 25.33 -0.01 15.36
N ALA A 300 26.11 0.95 15.78
CA ALA A 300 25.74 2.36 15.65
C ALA A 300 25.48 2.74 14.18
N GLY A 301 24.29 3.34 13.92
CA GLY A 301 23.86 3.77 12.59
C GLY A 301 23.31 2.65 11.69
N ILE A 302 22.97 1.49 12.26
CA ILE A 302 22.22 0.40 11.63
C ILE A 302 20.95 0.15 12.46
N ASP A 303 19.83 0.08 11.77
CA ASP A 303 18.50 -0.03 12.43
C ASP A 303 18.20 -1.47 12.88
N LEU A 304 18.66 -2.48 12.11
CA LEU A 304 18.46 -3.88 12.44
C LEU A 304 19.60 -4.76 11.87
N ILE A 305 20.11 -5.68 12.68
CA ILE A 305 21.06 -6.70 12.24
C ILE A 305 20.53 -8.07 12.63
N THR A 306 20.29 -8.92 11.62
CA THR A 306 19.72 -10.26 11.82
C THR A 306 20.64 -11.34 11.26
N GLU A 307 20.28 -12.59 11.51
CA GLU A 307 20.79 -13.72 10.73
C GLU A 307 20.36 -13.53 9.24
N GLY A 308 20.99 -14.24 8.32
CA GLY A 308 20.82 -14.06 6.88
C GLY A 308 19.57 -14.74 6.31
N ILE A 309 19.79 -15.95 5.73
CA ILE A 309 18.80 -16.63 4.88
C ILE A 309 17.55 -17.05 5.67
N LEU A 310 17.71 -17.53 6.90
CA LEU A 310 16.58 -17.99 7.71
C LEU A 310 15.61 -16.84 8.00
N THR A 311 16.16 -15.68 8.38
CA THR A 311 15.34 -14.47 8.61
C THR A 311 14.60 -14.05 7.34
N LEU A 312 15.30 -13.97 6.19
CA LEU A 312 14.70 -13.56 4.91
C LEU A 312 13.63 -14.56 4.45
N SER A 313 13.82 -15.86 4.64
CA SER A 313 12.83 -16.89 4.30
C SER A 313 11.56 -16.77 5.17
N LYS A 314 11.73 -16.45 6.46
CA LYS A 314 10.59 -16.19 7.34
C LYS A 314 9.87 -14.90 6.97
N VAL A 315 10.59 -13.85 6.57
CA VAL A 315 10.02 -12.60 6.05
C VAL A 315 9.19 -12.84 4.78
N GLU A 316 9.70 -13.63 3.83
CA GLU A 316 8.95 -13.99 2.61
C GLU A 316 7.61 -14.66 2.95
N ARG A 317 7.61 -15.59 3.90
CA ARG A 317 6.40 -16.25 4.38
C ARG A 317 5.43 -15.26 5.05
N LEU A 318 5.92 -14.36 5.91
CA LEU A 318 5.10 -13.35 6.57
C LEU A 318 4.47 -12.37 5.57
N LEU A 319 5.22 -11.93 4.57
CA LEU A 319 4.70 -11.07 3.51
C LEU A 319 3.63 -11.76 2.67
N SER A 320 3.79 -13.07 2.38
CA SER A 320 2.82 -13.83 1.59
C SER A 320 1.49 -14.04 2.34
N GLN A 321 1.56 -14.36 3.63
CA GLN A 321 0.40 -14.69 4.48
C GLN A 321 -0.29 -13.47 5.09
N GLY A 322 0.38 -12.32 5.12
CA GLY A 322 0.01 -11.16 5.93
C GLY A 322 0.67 -11.19 7.30
N ILE A 323 0.90 -10.01 7.88
CA ILE A 323 1.60 -9.87 9.17
C ILE A 323 0.60 -10.15 10.30
N PRO A 324 0.88 -11.08 11.23
CA PRO A 324 0.09 -11.21 12.45
C PRO A 324 0.23 -9.94 13.31
N GLU A 325 -0.87 -9.39 13.79
CA GLU A 325 -0.92 -8.10 14.53
C GLU A 325 -0.07 -8.02 15.81
N LYS A 326 0.48 -9.12 16.33
CA LYS A 326 1.19 -9.18 17.62
C LYS A 326 2.33 -10.20 17.67
N SER A 327 3.16 -10.30 16.66
CA SER A 327 4.33 -11.17 16.74
C SER A 327 5.62 -10.35 16.87
N HIS A 328 6.50 -10.74 17.79
CA HIS A 328 7.80 -10.14 18.02
C HIS A 328 8.91 -11.04 17.49
N GLY A 329 10.03 -10.46 17.10
CA GLY A 329 11.23 -11.19 16.68
C GLY A 329 11.85 -10.62 15.40
N PRO A 330 13.10 -11.05 15.07
CA PRO A 330 13.89 -10.46 13.99
C PRO A 330 13.20 -10.40 12.63
N ALA A 331 12.45 -11.44 12.26
CA ALA A 331 11.71 -11.47 11.00
C ALA A 331 10.50 -10.52 11.00
N ASN A 332 9.82 -10.37 12.13
CA ASN A 332 8.69 -9.44 12.25
C ASN A 332 9.18 -7.98 12.23
N ASP A 333 10.31 -7.70 12.91
CA ASP A 333 10.91 -6.37 12.91
C ASP A 333 11.34 -5.97 11.49
N LEU A 334 11.97 -6.89 10.75
CA LEU A 334 12.33 -6.66 9.35
C LEU A 334 11.08 -6.49 8.47
N THR A 335 10.05 -7.29 8.67
CA THR A 335 8.81 -7.18 7.92
C THR A 335 8.12 -5.84 8.19
N THR A 336 8.14 -5.36 9.42
CA THR A 336 7.64 -4.02 9.78
C THR A 336 8.45 -2.92 9.09
N LEU A 337 9.80 -3.00 9.10
CA LEU A 337 10.66 -2.06 8.39
C LEU A 337 10.37 -2.03 6.88
N LEU A 338 10.14 -3.19 6.26
CA LEU A 338 9.75 -3.30 4.85
C LEU A 338 8.39 -2.64 4.58
N HIS A 339 7.41 -2.84 5.44
CA HIS A 339 6.11 -2.20 5.34
C HIS A 339 6.18 -0.68 5.48
N ASP A 340 6.95 -0.20 6.45
CA ASP A 340 7.11 1.22 6.73
C ASP A 340 7.97 1.95 5.69
N SER A 341 8.62 1.22 4.80
CA SER A 341 9.49 1.79 3.76
C SER A 341 8.79 1.77 2.39
N ASP A 342 9.23 2.64 1.50
CA ASP A 342 8.63 2.85 0.19
C ASP A 342 9.57 2.46 -0.94
N LYS A 343 10.85 2.89 -0.84
CA LYS A 343 11.93 2.54 -1.75
C LYS A 343 12.91 1.65 -1.03
N ILE A 344 13.02 0.41 -1.49
CA ILE A 344 13.81 -0.63 -0.84
C ILE A 344 14.93 -1.06 -1.78
N THR A 345 16.16 -0.92 -1.34
CA THR A 345 17.34 -1.34 -2.10
C THR A 345 17.95 -2.55 -1.43
N PHE A 346 17.99 -3.68 -2.14
CA PHE A 346 18.74 -4.85 -1.74
C PHE A 346 20.13 -4.82 -2.36
N ILE A 347 21.19 -4.96 -1.54
CA ILE A 347 22.53 -5.30 -1.98
C ILE A 347 22.78 -6.75 -1.59
N VAL A 348 22.89 -7.62 -2.60
CA VAL A 348 23.08 -9.06 -2.42
C VAL A 348 24.50 -9.42 -2.77
N GLY A 349 25.28 -9.79 -1.75
CA GLY A 349 26.63 -10.30 -1.94
C GLY A 349 26.60 -11.67 -2.62
N THR A 350 27.54 -11.89 -3.53
CA THR A 350 27.59 -13.09 -4.36
C THR A 350 28.75 -14.03 -4.00
N ARG A 351 29.52 -13.73 -2.96
CA ARG A 351 30.59 -14.60 -2.47
C ARG A 351 29.99 -15.82 -1.80
N ILE A 352 30.51 -16.98 -2.17
CA ILE A 352 30.26 -18.24 -1.49
C ILE A 352 31.11 -18.28 -0.23
N ASN A 353 30.54 -18.55 0.93
CA ASN A 353 31.25 -18.58 2.20
C ASN A 353 32.10 -19.87 2.29
N ILE A 354 33.40 -19.75 2.06
CA ILE A 354 34.34 -20.89 2.03
C ILE A 354 34.51 -21.56 3.42
N ALA A 355 34.07 -20.90 4.51
CA ALA A 355 34.14 -21.44 5.86
C ALA A 355 33.24 -22.67 6.09
N HIS A 356 32.26 -22.90 5.25
CA HIS A 356 31.48 -24.13 5.21
C HIS A 356 31.84 -24.91 3.96
N GLN A 357 32.75 -25.87 4.08
CA GLN A 357 33.10 -26.83 3.00
C GLN A 357 31.96 -27.81 2.72
N ASP A 358 30.75 -27.27 2.52
CA ASP A 358 29.54 -28.06 2.22
C ASP A 358 29.33 -28.12 0.70
N PRO A 359 29.18 -29.33 0.11
CA PRO A 359 28.83 -29.48 -1.32
C PRO A 359 27.54 -28.78 -1.74
N ASN A 360 26.72 -28.29 -0.79
CA ASN A 360 25.48 -27.56 -1.01
C ASN A 360 25.67 -26.03 -1.18
N LEU A 361 26.89 -25.50 -1.17
CA LEU A 361 27.19 -24.06 -1.25
C LEU A 361 26.64 -23.29 -2.46
N PRO A 362 26.62 -23.84 -3.69
CA PRO A 362 25.93 -23.21 -4.80
C PRO A 362 24.43 -23.04 -4.53
N VAL A 363 23.84 -23.96 -3.77
CA VAL A 363 22.43 -23.98 -3.38
C VAL A 363 22.09 -22.80 -2.45
N GLU A 364 22.93 -22.47 -1.47
CA GLU A 364 22.66 -21.34 -0.55
C GLU A 364 22.65 -19.99 -1.25
N LEU A 365 23.56 -19.75 -2.20
CA LEU A 365 23.57 -18.51 -2.98
C LEU A 365 22.32 -18.39 -3.84
N GLU A 366 21.92 -19.51 -4.46
CA GLU A 366 20.72 -19.55 -5.28
C GLU A 366 19.46 -19.38 -4.43
N ILE A 367 19.40 -20.00 -3.24
CA ILE A 367 18.33 -19.79 -2.27
C ILE A 367 18.24 -18.31 -1.87
N ARG A 368 19.37 -17.66 -1.53
CA ARG A 368 19.37 -16.23 -1.17
C ARG A 368 18.84 -15.35 -2.28
N ARG A 369 19.30 -15.58 -3.52
CA ARG A 369 18.82 -14.83 -4.69
C ARG A 369 17.32 -15.04 -4.93
N ASN A 370 16.85 -16.26 -4.81
CA ASN A 370 15.46 -16.62 -5.03
C ASN A 370 14.54 -16.04 -3.94
N VAL A 371 14.94 -16.08 -2.68
CA VAL A 371 14.19 -15.48 -1.57
C VAL A 371 14.08 -13.96 -1.75
N VAL A 372 15.19 -13.26 -2.06
CA VAL A 372 15.15 -11.82 -2.30
C VAL A 372 14.29 -11.45 -3.50
N LYS A 373 14.33 -12.24 -4.60
CA LYS A 373 13.44 -12.05 -5.76
C LYS A 373 11.97 -12.23 -5.41
N LYS A 374 11.63 -13.23 -4.59
CA LYS A 374 10.25 -13.45 -4.11
C LYS A 374 9.79 -12.32 -3.20
N ILE A 375 10.63 -11.86 -2.27
CA ILE A 375 10.34 -10.70 -1.42
C ILE A 375 10.09 -9.46 -2.31
N LYS A 376 10.95 -9.19 -3.29
CA LYS A 376 10.75 -8.12 -4.27
C LYS A 376 9.38 -8.24 -4.93
N TYR A 377 9.06 -9.40 -5.49
CA TYR A 377 7.78 -9.63 -6.18
C TYR A 377 6.59 -9.33 -5.26
N LEU A 378 6.61 -9.82 -4.01
CA LEU A 378 5.54 -9.56 -3.05
C LEU A 378 5.42 -8.08 -2.70
N LEU A 379 6.55 -7.41 -2.47
CA LEU A 379 6.56 -5.98 -2.14
C LEU A 379 6.04 -5.11 -3.29
N GLU A 380 6.37 -5.44 -4.52
CA GLU A 380 5.92 -4.69 -5.70
C GLU A 380 4.46 -4.96 -6.06
N THR A 381 4.02 -6.23 -6.00
CA THR A 381 2.66 -6.60 -6.45
C THR A 381 1.59 -6.44 -5.38
N LYS A 382 1.90 -6.81 -4.13
CA LYS A 382 0.93 -6.78 -3.03
C LYS A 382 0.97 -5.49 -2.23
N TYR A 383 2.15 -4.86 -2.11
CA TYR A 383 2.37 -3.70 -1.26
C TYR A 383 2.76 -2.43 -2.03
N LEU A 384 2.79 -2.48 -3.37
CA LEU A 384 3.04 -1.36 -4.27
C LEU A 384 4.34 -0.58 -3.99
N LYS A 385 5.36 -1.25 -3.42
CA LYS A 385 6.65 -0.67 -3.10
C LYS A 385 7.54 -0.56 -4.35
N ASP A 386 8.58 0.29 -4.28
CA ASP A 386 9.66 0.33 -5.27
C ASP A 386 10.82 -0.50 -4.76
N VAL A 387 11.22 -1.56 -5.47
CA VAL A 387 12.28 -2.46 -5.02
C VAL A 387 13.35 -2.63 -6.07
N GLU A 388 14.59 -2.31 -5.70
CA GLU A 388 15.78 -2.52 -6.51
C GLU A 388 16.66 -3.60 -5.90
N ILE A 389 17.26 -4.45 -6.76
CA ILE A 389 18.25 -5.46 -6.33
C ILE A 389 19.54 -5.21 -7.10
N SER A 390 20.64 -5.03 -6.38
CA SER A 390 21.99 -5.00 -6.91
C SER A 390 22.80 -6.19 -6.37
N TYR A 391 23.63 -6.75 -7.23
CA TYR A 391 24.49 -7.87 -6.88
C TYR A 391 25.95 -7.38 -6.79
N LEU A 392 26.65 -7.82 -5.74
CA LEU A 392 28.02 -7.35 -5.46
C LEU A 392 29.02 -8.49 -5.26
#